data_bb2a424be1d09a3efe458411bac105f3
#
_entry.id   bb2a424be1d09a3efe458411bac105f3
#
_cell.length_a   1.000
_cell.length_b   1.000
_cell.length_c   1.000
_cell.angle_alpha   90.00
_cell.angle_beta   90.00
_cell.angle_gamma   90.00
#
_symmetry.space_group_name_H-M   'P 1'
#
loop_
_entity.id
_entity.type
_entity.pdbx_description
1 polymer ?
#
loop_
_entity_poly.entity_id
_entity_poly.type
_entity_poly.pdbx_seq_one_letter_code
_entity_poly.pdbx_strand_id
1 'polypeptide(L)'
;MLYTILRIIFAFIFQVLFRAKTYGKEHLPAEGPVILAANHMSNWDPPLLATFLPRPVSYMAKIELFEHPIFGAAIRRCHAFPVKRGAADRGAIKAAINVLKQGRVLGLFPEGTRSKDGKLHKAEAGVGLLAAMSGAPVVPAC
;
A
#
# COMPACT_ATOMS: atom_id res chain seq x y z
N MET A 1 -16.20 -5.89 -6.98
CA MET A 1 -16.82 -7.05 -6.31
C MET A 1 -15.82 -7.81 -5.41
N LEU A 2 -14.77 -8.48 -5.93
CA LEU A 2 -13.81 -9.25 -5.10
C LEU A 2 -13.14 -8.39 -4.00
N TYR A 3 -12.62 -7.21 -4.35
CA TYR A 3 -12.03 -6.27 -3.38
C TYR A 3 -12.99 -5.97 -2.21
N THR A 4 -14.24 -5.66 -2.50
CA THR A 4 -15.25 -5.35 -1.48
C THR A 4 -15.54 -6.55 -0.57
N ILE A 5 -15.66 -7.75 -1.16
CA ILE A 5 -15.86 -9.00 -0.40
C ILE A 5 -14.68 -9.25 0.55
N LEU A 6 -13.45 -9.21 0.03
CA LEU A 6 -12.25 -9.40 0.83
C LEU A 6 -12.13 -8.35 1.93
N ARG A 7 -12.46 -7.09 1.63
CA ARG A 7 -12.46 -6.01 2.61
C ARG A 7 -13.44 -6.28 3.76
N ILE A 8 -14.64 -6.77 3.49
CA ILE A 8 -15.62 -7.13 4.52
C ILE A 8 -15.11 -8.30 5.37
N ILE A 9 -14.58 -9.33 4.73
CA ILE A 9 -14.03 -10.51 5.43
C ILE A 9 -12.87 -10.09 6.35
N PHE A 10 -11.91 -9.32 5.84
CA PHE A 10 -10.78 -8.84 6.62
C PHE A 10 -11.20 -7.86 7.72
N ALA A 11 -12.20 -6.99 7.47
CA ALA A 11 -12.74 -6.12 8.50
C ALA A 11 -13.30 -6.94 9.67
N PHE A 12 -14.08 -7.97 9.39
CA PHE A 12 -14.61 -8.87 10.39
C PHE A 12 -13.48 -9.56 11.18
N ILE A 13 -12.51 -10.15 10.47
CA ILE A 13 -11.36 -10.83 11.08
C ILE A 13 -10.58 -9.87 11.99
N PHE A 14 -10.18 -8.72 11.47
CA PHE A 14 -9.36 -7.77 12.22
C PHE A 14 -10.10 -7.15 13.40
N GLN A 15 -11.39 -6.85 13.26
CA GLN A 15 -12.18 -6.27 14.36
C GLN A 15 -12.52 -7.29 15.44
N VAL A 16 -12.91 -8.52 15.07
CA VAL A 16 -13.36 -9.53 16.03
C VAL A 16 -12.18 -10.24 16.68
N LEU A 17 -11.21 -10.74 15.87
CA LEU A 17 -10.11 -11.54 16.42
C LEU A 17 -8.99 -10.67 16.98
N PHE A 18 -8.67 -9.55 16.34
CA PHE A 18 -7.56 -8.68 16.73
C PHE A 18 -8.01 -7.40 17.44
N ARG A 19 -9.33 -7.15 17.54
CA ARG A 19 -9.88 -5.92 18.14
C ARG A 19 -9.27 -4.65 17.53
N ALA A 20 -8.95 -4.69 16.23
CA ALA A 20 -8.29 -3.59 15.52
C ALA A 20 -9.16 -2.33 15.55
N LYS A 21 -8.53 -1.21 15.85
CA LYS A 21 -9.15 0.12 15.82
C LYS A 21 -8.33 1.01 14.88
N THR A 22 -8.99 1.90 14.18
CA THR A 22 -8.34 2.86 13.28
C THR A 22 -8.67 4.27 13.69
N TYR A 23 -7.66 5.09 13.79
CA TYR A 23 -7.75 6.50 14.13
C TYR A 23 -7.16 7.34 12.99
N GLY A 24 -7.61 8.59 12.84
CA GLY A 24 -7.04 9.53 11.88
C GLY A 24 -7.35 9.24 10.40
N LYS A 25 -8.27 8.32 10.09
CA LYS A 25 -8.65 8.03 8.70
C LYS A 25 -9.24 9.24 7.96
N GLU A 26 -9.74 10.20 8.70
CA GLU A 26 -10.25 11.49 8.22
C GLU A 26 -9.15 12.40 7.65
N HIS A 27 -7.90 12.15 8.00
CA HIS A 27 -6.75 12.88 7.44
C HIS A 27 -6.36 12.40 6.03
N LEU A 28 -6.92 11.26 5.57
CA LEU A 28 -6.72 10.84 4.19
C LEU A 28 -7.60 11.68 3.27
N PRO A 29 -7.04 12.45 2.33
CA PRO A 29 -7.82 13.23 1.37
C PRO A 29 -8.89 12.39 0.67
N ALA A 30 -10.11 12.88 0.59
CA ALA A 30 -11.24 12.18 -0.01
C ALA A 30 -11.03 11.89 -1.50
N GLU A 31 -10.32 12.79 -2.19
CA GLU A 31 -10.04 12.72 -3.62
C GLU A 31 -8.58 13.08 -3.92
N GLY A 32 -8.17 12.89 -5.16
CA GLY A 32 -6.83 13.22 -5.65
C GLY A 32 -5.75 12.19 -5.28
N PRO A 33 -4.53 12.40 -5.77
CA PRO A 33 -3.40 11.51 -5.50
C PRO A 33 -2.95 11.63 -4.05
N VAL A 34 -2.59 10.52 -3.42
CA VAL A 34 -2.05 10.47 -2.07
C VAL A 34 -0.98 9.39 -1.98
N ILE A 35 0.11 9.66 -1.32
CA ILE A 35 1.10 8.68 -0.90
C ILE A 35 0.83 8.34 0.57
N LEU A 36 0.39 7.11 0.83
CA LEU A 36 0.24 6.56 2.17
C LEU A 36 1.55 5.88 2.57
N ALA A 37 2.30 6.48 3.47
CA ALA A 37 3.59 5.99 3.93
C ALA A 37 3.43 5.30 5.29
N ALA A 38 3.56 3.97 5.34
CA ALA A 38 3.38 3.18 6.55
C ALA A 38 4.66 2.42 6.93
N ASN A 39 4.89 2.18 8.22
CA ASN A 39 5.89 1.23 8.66
C ASN A 39 5.52 -0.20 8.24
N HIS A 40 6.52 -1.08 8.10
CA HIS A 40 6.30 -2.43 7.61
C HIS A 40 6.73 -3.49 8.62
N MET A 41 5.75 -4.10 9.27
CA MET A 41 5.96 -5.11 10.31
C MET A 41 5.59 -6.53 9.83
N SER A 42 4.58 -6.64 8.98
CA SER A 42 3.97 -7.91 8.64
C SER A 42 3.49 -7.96 7.19
N ASN A 43 3.33 -9.17 6.65
CA ASN A 43 2.59 -9.37 5.39
C ASN A 43 1.11 -8.99 5.48
N TRP A 44 0.59 -8.79 6.70
CA TRP A 44 -0.77 -8.36 6.95
C TRP A 44 -0.97 -6.85 6.89
N ASP A 45 0.11 -6.05 6.84
CA ASP A 45 0.00 -4.59 6.81
C ASP A 45 -0.76 -4.07 5.57
N PRO A 46 -0.49 -4.53 4.32
CA PRO A 46 -1.25 -4.07 3.17
C PRO A 46 -2.75 -4.37 3.27
N PRO A 47 -3.21 -5.60 3.59
CA PRO A 47 -4.63 -5.87 3.77
C PRO A 47 -5.23 -5.14 4.97
N LEU A 48 -4.49 -4.96 6.06
CA LEU A 48 -4.96 -4.22 7.24
C LEU A 48 -5.25 -2.76 6.87
N LEU A 49 -4.30 -2.06 6.27
CA LEU A 49 -4.47 -0.68 5.84
C LEU A 49 -5.58 -0.55 4.79
N ALA A 50 -5.59 -1.41 3.77
CA ALA A 50 -6.61 -1.39 2.71
C ALA A 50 -8.03 -1.63 3.25
N THR A 51 -8.17 -2.37 4.34
CA THR A 51 -9.47 -2.72 4.93
C THR A 51 -10.15 -1.52 5.58
N PHE A 52 -9.41 -0.73 6.34
CA PHE A 52 -10.01 0.32 7.18
C PHE A 52 -9.99 1.72 6.56
N LEU A 53 -9.23 1.92 5.49
CA LEU A 53 -9.19 3.22 4.82
C LEU A 53 -10.42 3.46 3.94
N PRO A 54 -10.89 4.71 3.81
CA PRO A 54 -12.08 5.05 3.04
C PRO A 54 -11.90 4.86 1.53
N ARG A 55 -10.66 4.83 1.04
CA ARG A 55 -10.31 4.73 -0.37
C ARG A 55 -9.48 3.47 -0.65
N PRO A 56 -9.63 2.85 -1.83
CA PRO A 56 -8.76 1.75 -2.25
C PRO A 56 -7.30 2.19 -2.31
N VAL A 57 -6.41 1.37 -1.76
CA VAL A 57 -4.97 1.61 -1.76
C VAL A 57 -4.30 0.69 -2.77
N SER A 58 -3.47 1.27 -3.63
CA SER A 58 -2.64 0.52 -4.60
C SER A 58 -1.28 0.24 -3.99
N TYR A 59 -0.83 -1.01 -4.03
CA TYR A 59 0.46 -1.44 -3.48
C TYR A 59 1.38 -1.99 -4.55
N MET A 60 2.67 -1.72 -4.38
CA MET A 60 3.72 -2.43 -5.12
C MET A 60 3.89 -3.84 -4.57
N ALA A 61 3.84 -4.84 -5.42
CA ALA A 61 4.11 -6.21 -5.05
C ALA A 61 5.14 -6.85 -5.98
N LYS A 62 5.90 -7.81 -5.47
CA LYS A 62 6.90 -8.53 -6.27
C LYS A 62 6.26 -9.16 -7.50
N ILE A 63 6.91 -9.04 -8.66
CA ILE A 63 6.40 -9.56 -9.93
C ILE A 63 6.09 -11.06 -9.86
N GLU A 64 6.89 -11.83 -9.11
CA GLU A 64 6.73 -13.28 -8.96
C GLU A 64 5.39 -13.65 -8.30
N LEU A 65 4.80 -12.77 -7.48
CA LEU A 65 3.48 -12.99 -6.88
C LEU A 65 2.35 -12.97 -7.92
N PHE A 66 2.59 -12.35 -9.06
CA PHE A 66 1.62 -12.27 -10.15
C PHE A 66 1.70 -13.45 -11.13
N GLU A 67 2.72 -14.28 -11.03
CA GLU A 67 2.89 -15.49 -11.83
C GLU A 67 1.93 -16.60 -11.39
N HIS A 68 1.54 -16.63 -10.11
CA HIS A 68 0.54 -17.58 -9.62
C HIS A 68 -0.86 -17.21 -10.16
N PRO A 69 -1.54 -18.09 -10.90
CA PRO A 69 -2.73 -17.72 -11.67
C PRO A 69 -3.88 -17.20 -10.79
N ILE A 70 -4.18 -17.87 -9.70
CA ILE A 70 -5.29 -17.49 -8.80
C ILE A 70 -4.88 -16.31 -7.93
N PHE A 71 -3.74 -16.40 -7.25
CA PHE A 71 -3.27 -15.37 -6.33
C PHE A 71 -2.92 -14.07 -7.07
N GLY A 72 -2.22 -14.16 -8.20
CA GLY A 72 -1.90 -13.01 -9.04
C GLY A 72 -3.14 -12.28 -9.54
N ALA A 73 -4.18 -13.03 -9.96
CA ALA A 73 -5.46 -12.44 -10.36
C ALA A 73 -6.17 -11.76 -9.17
N ALA A 74 -6.11 -12.33 -7.98
CA ALA A 74 -6.72 -11.76 -6.77
C ALA A 74 -6.04 -10.45 -6.37
N ILE A 75 -4.70 -10.42 -6.28
CA ILE A 75 -3.98 -9.21 -5.86
C ILE A 75 -4.08 -8.08 -6.89
N ARG A 76 -4.17 -8.39 -8.21
CA ARG A 76 -4.48 -7.38 -9.24
C ARG A 76 -5.85 -6.73 -9.00
N ARG A 77 -6.86 -7.54 -8.66
CA ARG A 77 -8.20 -7.02 -8.31
C ARG A 77 -8.22 -6.25 -7.00
N CYS A 78 -7.20 -6.45 -6.15
CA CYS A 78 -6.94 -5.66 -4.94
C CYS A 78 -6.03 -4.46 -5.19
N HIS A 79 -5.92 -4.01 -6.43
CA HIS A 79 -5.14 -2.83 -6.84
C HIS A 79 -3.62 -2.96 -6.64
N ALA A 80 -3.08 -4.17 -6.43
CA ALA A 80 -1.65 -4.38 -6.46
C ALA A 80 -1.11 -4.34 -7.90
N PHE A 81 0.10 -3.82 -8.05
CA PHE A 81 0.79 -3.78 -9.34
C PHE A 81 2.22 -4.34 -9.22
N PRO A 82 2.71 -5.03 -10.27
CA PRO A 82 3.98 -5.73 -10.22
C PRO A 82 5.15 -4.77 -10.32
N VAL A 83 6.18 -5.03 -9.50
CA VAL A 83 7.49 -4.37 -9.59
C VAL A 83 8.61 -5.41 -9.46
N LYS A 84 9.71 -5.20 -10.16
CA LYS A 84 10.94 -5.96 -9.95
C LYS A 84 11.68 -5.33 -8.76
N ARG A 85 12.03 -6.12 -7.76
CA ARG A 85 12.86 -5.63 -6.65
C ARG A 85 14.33 -5.62 -7.07
N GLY A 86 15.02 -4.55 -6.78
CA GLY A 86 16.45 -4.35 -7.10
C GLY A 86 16.74 -2.89 -7.37
N ALA A 87 18.02 -2.52 -7.52
CA ALA A 87 18.47 -1.16 -7.64
C ALA A 87 17.64 -0.35 -8.65
N ALA A 88 17.11 0.79 -8.19
CA ALA A 88 16.48 1.85 -8.96
C ALA A 88 15.59 1.37 -10.13
N ASP A 89 14.55 0.58 -9.82
CA ASP A 89 13.63 0.15 -10.88
C ASP A 89 12.81 1.35 -11.38
N ARG A 90 13.29 1.93 -12.50
CA ARG A 90 12.59 3.02 -13.20
C ARG A 90 11.16 2.62 -13.58
N GLY A 91 10.91 1.32 -13.80
CA GLY A 91 9.59 0.78 -14.07
C GLY A 91 8.66 0.91 -12.87
N ALA A 92 9.16 0.61 -11.66
CA ALA A 92 8.41 0.77 -10.43
C ALA A 92 8.04 2.24 -10.16
N ILE A 93 9.00 3.16 -10.37
CA ILE A 93 8.74 4.60 -10.25
C ILE A 93 7.68 5.05 -11.25
N LYS A 94 7.81 4.65 -12.52
CA LYS A 94 6.84 4.98 -13.57
C LYS A 94 5.45 4.43 -13.24
N ALA A 95 5.35 3.20 -12.77
CA ALA A 95 4.08 2.59 -12.37
C ALA A 95 3.45 3.32 -11.18
N ALA A 96 4.23 3.68 -10.17
CA ALA A 96 3.78 4.46 -9.02
C ALA A 96 3.26 5.85 -9.43
N ILE A 97 3.99 6.56 -10.28
CA ILE A 97 3.55 7.86 -10.82
C ILE A 97 2.24 7.71 -11.62
N ASN A 98 2.09 6.64 -12.39
CA ASN A 98 0.83 6.40 -13.11
C ASN A 98 -0.36 6.18 -12.17
N VAL A 99 -0.16 5.47 -11.04
CA VAL A 99 -1.19 5.31 -10.00
C VAL A 99 -1.59 6.68 -9.43
N LEU A 100 -0.62 7.52 -9.10
CA LEU A 100 -0.87 8.87 -8.57
C LEU A 100 -1.55 9.78 -9.60
N LYS A 101 -1.12 9.75 -10.87
CA LYS A 101 -1.77 10.51 -11.97
C LYS A 101 -3.24 10.15 -12.17
N GLN A 102 -3.64 8.93 -11.80
CA GLN A 102 -5.04 8.49 -11.81
C GLN A 102 -5.84 8.99 -10.58
N GLY A 103 -5.24 9.84 -9.74
CA GLY A 103 -5.88 10.33 -8.52
C GLY A 103 -6.05 9.26 -7.44
N ARG A 104 -5.25 8.19 -7.46
CA ARG A 104 -5.38 7.05 -6.54
C ARG A 104 -4.45 7.17 -5.35
N VAL A 105 -4.75 6.38 -4.30
CA VAL A 105 -3.86 6.24 -3.14
C VAL A 105 -2.78 5.20 -3.45
N LEU A 106 -1.52 5.60 -3.30
CA LEU A 106 -0.36 4.74 -3.40
C LEU A 106 0.13 4.39 -2.00
N GLY A 107 0.03 3.12 -1.61
CA GLY A 107 0.59 2.62 -0.36
C GLY A 107 2.06 2.25 -0.53
N LEU A 108 2.90 2.79 0.32
CA LEU A 108 4.33 2.55 0.35
C LEU A 108 4.79 2.20 1.77
N PHE A 109 5.80 1.35 1.82
CA PHE A 109 6.54 1.06 3.04
C PHE A 109 7.95 1.65 2.88
N PRO A 110 8.21 2.83 3.45
CA PRO A 110 9.46 3.58 3.20
C PRO A 110 10.73 2.81 3.57
N GLU A 111 10.63 1.86 4.48
CA GLU A 111 11.74 1.01 4.90
C GLU A 111 12.20 0.00 3.83
N GLY A 112 11.42 -0.19 2.76
CA GLY A 112 11.71 -1.12 1.65
C GLY A 112 11.66 -2.60 2.03
N THR A 113 11.67 -2.93 3.31
CA THR A 113 11.61 -4.29 3.86
C THR A 113 10.83 -4.31 5.17
N ARG A 114 10.41 -5.50 5.61
CA ARG A 114 9.77 -5.65 6.92
C ARG A 114 10.78 -5.52 8.05
N SER A 115 10.40 -4.84 9.11
CA SER A 115 11.18 -4.80 10.35
C SER A 115 11.31 -6.21 10.93
N LYS A 116 12.52 -6.57 11.37
CA LYS A 116 12.83 -7.86 12.00
C LYS A 116 12.89 -7.76 13.52
N ASP A 117 13.09 -6.57 14.04
CA ASP A 117 13.32 -6.27 15.46
C ASP A 117 12.17 -5.45 16.08
N GLY A 118 11.11 -5.23 15.33
CA GLY A 118 9.94 -4.47 15.79
C GLY A 118 10.17 -2.95 15.87
N LYS A 119 11.28 -2.45 15.35
CA LYS A 119 11.62 -1.03 15.38
C LYS A 119 11.38 -0.38 14.02
N LEU A 120 11.18 0.92 14.04
CA LEU A 120 11.15 1.73 12.84
C LEU A 120 12.57 1.92 12.31
N HIS A 121 12.78 1.60 11.05
CA HIS A 121 14.06 1.73 10.37
C HIS A 121 14.12 2.96 9.48
N LYS A 122 15.34 3.27 9.01
CA LYS A 122 15.56 4.39 8.10
C LYS A 122 14.75 4.24 6.83
N ALA A 123 14.06 5.33 6.46
CA ALA A 123 13.31 5.40 5.22
C ALA A 123 14.24 5.53 4.01
N GLU A 124 13.91 4.80 2.95
CA GLU A 124 14.52 4.97 1.63
C GLU A 124 14.06 6.28 0.96
N ALA A 125 14.88 6.81 0.07
CA ALA A 125 14.58 8.07 -0.64
C ALA A 125 13.36 8.00 -1.58
N GLY A 126 12.83 6.81 -1.83
CA GLY A 126 11.77 6.58 -2.82
C GLY A 126 10.48 7.36 -2.57
N VAL A 127 10.07 7.52 -1.32
CA VAL A 127 8.85 8.28 -0.97
C VAL A 127 9.03 9.76 -1.30
N GLY A 128 10.17 10.34 -0.92
CA GLY A 128 10.48 11.74 -1.21
C GLY A 128 10.56 12.01 -2.72
N LEU A 129 11.19 11.10 -3.46
CA LEU A 129 11.26 11.19 -4.92
C LEU A 129 9.88 11.17 -5.56
N LEU A 130 9.03 10.24 -5.17
CA LEU A 130 7.66 10.11 -5.70
C LEU A 130 6.80 11.32 -5.33
N ALA A 131 6.92 11.85 -4.11
CA ALA A 131 6.23 13.06 -3.68
C ALA A 131 6.66 14.27 -4.53
N ALA A 132 7.97 14.47 -4.71
CA ALA A 132 8.50 15.56 -5.51
C ALA A 132 8.07 15.48 -7.00
N MET A 133 8.07 14.26 -7.58
CA MET A 133 7.70 14.06 -8.98
C MET A 133 6.20 14.17 -9.24
N SER A 134 5.36 13.81 -8.27
CA SER A 134 3.90 13.75 -8.44
C SER A 134 3.16 14.96 -7.88
N GLY A 135 3.77 15.69 -6.95
CA GLY A 135 3.09 16.71 -6.16
C GLY A 135 2.05 16.15 -5.16
N ALA A 136 1.99 14.82 -5.01
CA ALA A 136 1.02 14.18 -4.12
C ALA A 136 1.39 14.39 -2.64
N PRO A 137 0.42 14.71 -1.77
CA PRO A 137 0.65 14.76 -0.34
C PRO A 137 1.03 13.40 0.22
N VAL A 138 1.87 13.41 1.25
CA VAL A 138 2.29 12.20 1.98
C VAL A 138 1.52 12.13 3.30
N VAL A 139 0.79 11.06 3.53
CA VAL A 139 0.07 10.77 4.78
C VAL A 139 0.78 9.64 5.49
N PRO A 140 1.34 9.86 6.67
CA PRO A 140 1.97 8.80 7.46
C PRO A 140 0.91 7.92 8.12
N ALA A 141 1.22 6.62 8.27
CA ALA A 141 0.43 5.64 9.01
C ALA A 141 1.33 4.70 9.81
N CYS A 142 0.86 4.22 10.97
CA CYS A 142 1.58 3.25 11.81
C CYS A 142 0.59 2.34 12.56
#